data_38451e64751e0b60aa37cc42715ce5f1
#
_entry.id   38451e64751e0b60aa37cc42715ce5f1
#
_cell.length_a   1.000
_cell.length_b   1.000
_cell.length_c   1.000
_cell.angle_alpha   90.00
_cell.angle_beta   90.00
_cell.angle_gamma   90.00
#
_symmetry.space_group_name_H-M   'P 1'
#
loop_
_entity.id
_entity.type
_entity.pdbx_description
1 polymer ?
#
loop_
_entity_poly.entity_id
_entity_poly.type
_entity_poly.pdbx_seq_one_letter_code
_entity_poly.pdbx_strand_id
1 'polypeptide(L)'
;MTEIIIIFILLAINAFFAMSELAIVSASRPLLRQKAKQGDSRAARALRLAEDSGNFLSTVQVGITLVGILAGTYGGASITDKLGPVLNGFALIEPYGHVLAGAIVVALITYFSVIIGELIPKQLALRNAETIAMIVAGPMSILSKATAPVVYLFEMSARLLLRMLGMVGSDSEEVTEAEVHAVLAEGAESGVFEKSEHE
;
A
#
# COMPACT_ATOMS: atom_id res chain seq x y z
N MET A 1 -8.58 25.36 12.64
CA MET A 1 -8.66 24.16 13.52
C MET A 1 -9.24 22.96 12.78
N THR A 2 -10.33 23.11 12.04
CA THR A 2 -10.98 22.03 11.29
C THR A 2 -10.05 21.40 10.26
N GLU A 3 -9.27 22.20 9.55
CA GLU A 3 -8.31 21.74 8.52
C GLU A 3 -7.25 20.80 9.09
N ILE A 4 -6.69 21.15 10.25
CA ILE A 4 -5.68 20.33 10.92
C ILE A 4 -6.27 18.98 11.32
N ILE A 5 -7.50 18.95 11.84
CA ILE A 5 -8.20 17.73 12.21
C ILE A 5 -8.41 16.85 10.97
N ILE A 6 -8.83 17.42 9.84
CA ILE A 6 -9.02 16.68 8.59
C ILE A 6 -7.69 16.08 8.11
N ILE A 7 -6.59 16.85 8.14
CA ILE A 7 -5.27 16.34 7.77
C ILE A 7 -4.88 15.15 8.68
N PHE A 8 -5.06 15.27 9.99
CA PHE A 8 -4.77 14.16 10.90
C PHE A 8 -5.63 12.91 10.64
N ILE A 9 -6.92 13.08 10.30
CA ILE A 9 -7.78 11.96 9.90
C ILE A 9 -7.25 11.32 8.61
N LEU A 10 -6.90 12.13 7.60
CA LEU A 10 -6.34 11.63 6.35
C LEU A 10 -5.00 10.90 6.57
N LEU A 11 -4.12 11.45 7.42
CA LEU A 11 -2.88 10.78 7.80
C LEU A 11 -3.13 9.43 8.50
N ALA A 12 -4.13 9.36 9.40
CA ALA A 12 -4.50 8.11 10.07
C ALA A 12 -5.07 7.07 9.09
N ILE A 13 -5.87 7.50 8.11
CA ILE A 13 -6.37 6.62 7.04
C ILE A 13 -5.19 6.13 6.17
N ASN A 14 -4.26 7.00 5.81
CA ASN A 14 -3.06 6.62 5.06
C ASN A 14 -2.21 5.60 5.83
N ALA A 15 -2.00 5.83 7.12
CA ALA A 15 -1.30 4.93 8.02
C ALA A 15 -1.97 3.55 8.09
N PHE A 16 -3.31 3.52 8.13
CA PHE A 16 -4.07 2.27 8.11
C PHE A 16 -3.85 1.50 6.79
N PHE A 17 -3.87 2.15 5.64
CA PHE A 17 -3.57 1.52 4.35
C PHE A 17 -2.14 1.00 4.28
N ALA A 18 -1.15 1.83 4.62
CA ALA A 18 0.26 1.46 4.57
C ALA A 18 0.60 0.29 5.52
N MET A 19 -0.02 0.29 6.71
CA MET A 19 0.11 -0.80 7.68
C MET A 19 -0.55 -2.08 7.17
N SER A 20 -1.73 -1.97 6.55
CA SER A 20 -2.47 -3.11 5.99
C SER A 20 -1.71 -3.76 4.84
N GLU A 21 -1.14 -2.95 3.94
CA GLU A 21 -0.32 -3.40 2.83
C GLU A 21 0.80 -4.31 3.31
N LEU A 22 1.64 -3.77 4.18
CA LEU A 22 2.83 -4.49 4.60
C LEU A 22 2.52 -5.68 5.52
N ALA A 23 1.49 -5.57 6.35
CA ALA A 23 1.06 -6.68 7.19
C ALA A 23 0.57 -7.88 6.38
N ILE A 24 -0.28 -7.67 5.36
CA ILE A 24 -0.80 -8.76 4.52
C ILE A 24 0.31 -9.39 3.67
N VAL A 25 1.20 -8.58 3.10
CA VAL A 25 2.30 -9.07 2.25
C VAL A 25 3.35 -9.83 3.07
N SER A 26 3.65 -9.36 4.29
CA SER A 26 4.71 -9.94 5.14
C SER A 26 4.23 -11.05 6.07
N ALA A 27 2.90 -11.25 6.20
CA ALA A 27 2.36 -12.30 7.08
C ALA A 27 2.68 -13.69 6.57
N SER A 28 3.08 -14.58 7.48
CA SER A 28 3.37 -15.98 7.19
C SER A 28 2.09 -16.72 6.75
N ARG A 29 1.99 -17.03 5.45
CA ARG A 29 0.87 -17.80 4.88
C ARG A 29 0.66 -19.15 5.56
N PRO A 30 1.72 -19.95 5.89
CA PRO A 30 1.57 -21.19 6.63
C PRO A 30 0.92 -21.01 8.00
N LEU A 31 1.33 -19.96 8.74
CA LEU A 31 0.78 -19.65 10.08
C LEU A 31 -0.68 -19.20 9.98
N LEU A 32 -1.02 -18.35 9.02
CA LEU A 32 -2.40 -17.93 8.77
C LEU A 32 -3.28 -19.13 8.39
N ARG A 33 -2.78 -20.05 7.56
CA ARG A 33 -3.48 -21.28 7.18
C ARG A 33 -3.70 -22.21 8.37
N GLN A 34 -2.72 -22.35 9.24
CA GLN A 34 -2.86 -23.12 10.48
C GLN A 34 -3.96 -22.56 11.38
N LYS A 35 -3.95 -21.24 11.65
CA LYS A 35 -4.98 -20.57 12.46
C LYS A 35 -6.37 -20.64 11.84
N ALA A 36 -6.47 -20.52 10.52
CA ALA A 36 -7.72 -20.65 9.79
C ALA A 36 -8.32 -22.07 9.94
N LYS A 37 -7.49 -23.12 9.88
CA LYS A 37 -7.91 -24.52 10.15
C LYS A 37 -8.38 -24.73 11.59
N GLN A 38 -7.89 -23.92 12.54
CA GLN A 38 -8.33 -23.91 13.93
C GLN A 38 -9.64 -23.13 14.16
N GLY A 39 -10.23 -22.57 13.09
CA GLY A 39 -11.52 -21.87 13.14
C GLY A 39 -11.41 -20.35 13.27
N ASP A 40 -10.19 -19.74 13.23
CA ASP A 40 -10.08 -18.29 13.26
C ASP A 40 -10.48 -17.68 11.91
N SER A 41 -11.67 -17.08 11.90
CA SER A 41 -12.24 -16.43 10.71
C SER A 41 -11.45 -15.20 10.25
N ARG A 42 -10.68 -14.55 11.14
CA ARG A 42 -9.82 -13.40 10.81
C ARG A 42 -8.59 -13.88 10.05
N ALA A 43 -7.98 -14.99 10.50
CA ALA A 43 -6.88 -15.62 9.80
C ALA A 43 -7.30 -16.10 8.40
N ALA A 44 -8.51 -16.69 8.28
CA ALA A 44 -9.03 -17.10 6.98
C ALA A 44 -9.26 -15.92 6.02
N ARG A 45 -9.69 -14.75 6.52
CA ARG A 45 -9.81 -13.53 5.69
C ARG A 45 -8.44 -12.98 5.29
N ALA A 46 -7.50 -12.90 6.23
CA ALA A 46 -6.14 -12.44 5.95
C ALA A 46 -5.45 -13.32 4.91
N LEU A 47 -5.60 -14.64 5.02
CA LEU A 47 -5.05 -15.60 4.06
C LEU A 47 -5.62 -15.37 2.65
N ARG A 48 -6.94 -15.19 2.51
CA ARG A 48 -7.55 -14.88 1.19
C ARG A 48 -7.00 -13.60 0.57
N LEU A 49 -6.82 -12.53 1.35
CA LEU A 49 -6.22 -11.29 0.84
C LEU A 49 -4.76 -11.48 0.44
N ALA A 50 -4.02 -12.32 1.17
CA ALA A 50 -2.62 -12.64 0.84
C ALA A 50 -2.50 -13.54 -0.40
N GLU A 51 -3.49 -14.41 -0.65
CA GLU A 51 -3.55 -15.27 -1.84
C GLU A 51 -4.00 -14.47 -3.09
N ASP A 52 -4.95 -13.53 -2.96
CA ASP A 52 -5.36 -12.57 -4.01
C ASP A 52 -4.67 -11.22 -3.79
N SER A 53 -3.34 -11.25 -3.73
CA SER A 53 -2.54 -10.06 -3.39
C SER A 53 -2.62 -8.97 -4.46
N GLY A 54 -2.81 -9.29 -5.73
CA GLY A 54 -2.90 -8.30 -6.82
C GLY A 54 -4.06 -7.32 -6.63
N ASN A 55 -5.28 -7.82 -6.50
CA ASN A 55 -6.47 -6.99 -6.26
C ASN A 55 -6.39 -6.23 -4.94
N PHE A 56 -5.82 -6.85 -3.90
CA PHE A 56 -5.62 -6.20 -2.62
C PHE A 56 -4.63 -5.03 -2.72
N LEU A 57 -3.45 -5.23 -3.34
CA LEU A 57 -2.43 -4.19 -3.50
C LEU A 57 -2.95 -3.03 -4.35
N SER A 58 -3.66 -3.33 -5.46
CA SER A 58 -4.31 -2.30 -6.28
C SER A 58 -5.30 -1.46 -5.48
N THR A 59 -6.12 -2.10 -4.63
CA THR A 59 -7.06 -1.41 -3.74
C THR A 59 -6.34 -0.48 -2.77
N VAL A 60 -5.29 -0.96 -2.11
CA VAL A 60 -4.50 -0.17 -1.16
C VAL A 60 -3.81 0.99 -1.85
N GLN A 61 -3.22 0.76 -3.02
CA GLN A 61 -2.55 1.81 -3.80
C GLN A 61 -3.51 2.93 -4.22
N VAL A 62 -4.71 2.57 -4.67
CA VAL A 62 -5.77 3.56 -4.96
C VAL A 62 -6.14 4.35 -3.70
N GLY A 63 -6.27 3.67 -2.55
CA GLY A 63 -6.57 4.30 -1.26
C GLY A 63 -5.49 5.30 -0.83
N ILE A 64 -4.23 4.89 -0.81
CA ILE A 64 -3.07 5.74 -0.45
C ILE A 64 -2.99 6.96 -1.37
N THR A 65 -3.12 6.74 -2.69
CA THR A 65 -3.06 7.82 -3.68
C THR A 65 -4.20 8.82 -3.49
N LEU A 66 -5.43 8.34 -3.32
CA LEU A 66 -6.59 9.20 -3.10
C LEU A 66 -6.45 10.03 -1.83
N VAL A 67 -6.06 9.41 -0.73
CA VAL A 67 -5.84 10.08 0.56
C VAL A 67 -4.73 11.12 0.45
N GLY A 68 -3.62 10.78 -0.24
CA GLY A 68 -2.51 11.70 -0.47
C GLY A 68 -2.93 12.94 -1.28
N ILE A 69 -3.70 12.75 -2.35
CA ILE A 69 -4.25 13.86 -3.15
C ILE A 69 -5.20 14.73 -2.31
N LEU A 70 -6.09 14.13 -1.52
CA LEU A 70 -7.00 14.87 -0.65
C LEU A 70 -6.25 15.66 0.43
N ALA A 71 -5.24 15.07 1.05
CA ALA A 71 -4.41 15.75 2.05
C ALA A 71 -3.63 16.92 1.43
N GLY A 72 -3.05 16.74 0.25
CA GLY A 72 -2.31 17.76 -0.48
C GLY A 72 -3.20 18.91 -0.95
N THR A 73 -4.34 18.61 -1.56
CA THR A 73 -5.25 19.64 -2.10
C THR A 73 -5.97 20.40 -0.99
N TYR A 74 -6.55 19.68 -0.03
CA TYR A 74 -7.30 20.34 1.05
C TYR A 74 -6.40 21.06 2.03
N GLY A 75 -5.32 20.39 2.50
CA GLY A 75 -4.36 20.99 3.44
C GLY A 75 -3.51 22.04 2.79
N GLY A 76 -3.04 21.79 1.54
CA GLY A 76 -2.20 22.69 0.77
C GLY A 76 -2.87 24.06 0.56
N ALA A 77 -4.06 24.10 -0.01
CA ALA A 77 -4.77 25.33 -0.29
C ALA A 77 -5.11 26.10 1.00
N SER A 78 -5.79 25.46 1.95
CA SER A 78 -6.33 26.13 3.13
C SER A 78 -5.27 26.70 4.07
N ILE A 79 -4.14 26.00 4.25
CA ILE A 79 -3.05 26.48 5.11
C ILE A 79 -2.21 27.52 4.39
N THR A 80 -1.98 27.39 3.08
CA THR A 80 -1.25 28.36 2.27
C THR A 80 -1.96 29.72 2.28
N ASP A 81 -3.29 29.76 2.14
CA ASP A 81 -4.09 30.99 2.18
C ASP A 81 -3.98 31.72 3.52
N LYS A 82 -3.75 31.00 4.61
CA LYS A 82 -3.53 31.61 5.94
C LYS A 82 -2.10 32.03 6.18
N LEU A 83 -1.11 31.26 5.68
CA LEU A 83 0.30 31.53 5.89
C LEU A 83 0.86 32.59 4.94
N GLY A 84 0.34 32.64 3.70
CA GLY A 84 0.81 33.56 2.67
C GLY A 84 0.79 35.05 3.10
N PRO A 85 -0.35 35.58 3.62
CA PRO A 85 -0.40 36.94 4.12
C PRO A 85 0.58 37.23 5.27
N VAL A 86 0.81 36.26 6.14
CA VAL A 86 1.77 36.38 7.26
C VAL A 86 3.20 36.55 6.72
N LEU A 87 3.58 35.72 5.71
CA LEU A 87 4.89 35.81 5.08
C LEU A 87 5.06 37.10 4.25
N ASN A 88 4.02 37.58 3.58
CA ASN A 88 4.04 38.86 2.88
C ASN A 88 4.21 40.08 3.82
N GLY A 89 3.99 39.92 5.12
CA GLY A 89 4.30 40.97 6.12
C GLY A 89 5.82 41.24 6.30
N PHE A 90 6.65 40.36 5.77
CA PHE A 90 8.13 40.56 5.78
C PHE A 90 8.59 41.20 4.45
N ALA A 91 9.07 42.42 4.47
CA ALA A 91 9.46 43.20 3.29
C ALA A 91 10.50 42.49 2.38
N LEU A 92 11.33 41.60 2.92
CA LEU A 92 12.31 40.80 2.16
C LEU A 92 11.67 39.66 1.33
N ILE A 93 10.45 39.27 1.65
CA ILE A 93 9.78 38.11 1.06
C ILE A 93 8.61 38.54 0.16
N GLU A 94 8.15 39.81 0.31
CA GLU A 94 7.12 40.38 -0.55
C GLU A 94 7.66 40.56 -1.99
N PRO A 95 6.93 40.12 -3.06
CA PRO A 95 5.57 39.59 -3.11
C PRO A 95 5.48 38.02 -3.11
N TYR A 96 6.56 37.32 -2.78
CA TYR A 96 6.68 35.86 -2.91
C TYR A 96 6.14 35.07 -1.72
N GLY A 97 5.60 35.74 -0.69
CA GLY A 97 5.16 35.07 0.55
C GLY A 97 4.12 33.97 0.32
N HIS A 98 3.22 34.11 -0.65
CA HIS A 98 2.21 33.06 -0.95
C HIS A 98 2.86 31.82 -1.60
N VAL A 99 3.80 32.00 -2.51
CA VAL A 99 4.54 30.91 -3.15
C VAL A 99 5.39 30.17 -2.12
N LEU A 100 6.06 30.91 -1.25
CA LEU A 100 6.89 30.34 -0.19
C LEU A 100 6.03 29.59 0.85
N ALA A 101 4.87 30.15 1.21
CA ALA A 101 3.89 29.50 2.07
C ALA A 101 3.46 28.13 1.48
N GLY A 102 3.13 28.11 0.19
CA GLY A 102 2.76 26.87 -0.50
C GLY A 102 3.89 25.83 -0.46
N ALA A 103 5.12 26.24 -0.75
CA ALA A 103 6.27 25.33 -0.69
C ALA A 103 6.49 24.76 0.72
N ILE A 104 6.42 25.60 1.75
CA ILE A 104 6.57 25.17 3.15
C ILE A 104 5.44 24.18 3.53
N VAL A 105 4.19 24.51 3.19
CA VAL A 105 3.04 23.68 3.53
C VAL A 105 3.12 22.31 2.85
N VAL A 106 3.47 22.29 1.55
CA VAL A 106 3.66 21.04 0.81
C VAL A 106 4.78 20.22 1.44
N ALA A 107 5.93 20.83 1.77
CA ALA A 107 7.03 20.13 2.40
C ALA A 107 6.64 19.52 3.77
N LEU A 108 5.90 20.27 4.59
CA LEU A 108 5.43 19.81 5.89
C LEU A 108 4.40 18.67 5.77
N ILE A 109 3.41 18.82 4.88
CA ILE A 109 2.42 17.77 4.64
C ILE A 109 3.11 16.50 4.15
N THR A 110 4.04 16.63 3.19
CA THR A 110 4.81 15.48 2.68
C THR A 110 5.61 14.81 3.78
N TYR A 111 6.34 15.60 4.60
CA TYR A 111 7.13 15.08 5.70
C TYR A 111 6.29 14.26 6.70
N PHE A 112 5.18 14.82 7.17
CA PHE A 112 4.31 14.13 8.10
C PHE A 112 3.57 12.94 7.46
N SER A 113 3.18 13.05 6.18
CA SER A 113 2.57 11.94 5.45
C SER A 113 3.51 10.77 5.31
N VAL A 114 4.77 11.00 4.99
CA VAL A 114 5.77 9.93 4.86
C VAL A 114 6.08 9.31 6.22
N ILE A 115 6.32 10.10 7.26
CA ILE A 115 6.73 9.55 8.56
C ILE A 115 5.55 8.89 9.28
N ILE A 116 4.46 9.64 9.48
CA ILE A 116 3.31 9.18 10.30
C ILE A 116 2.36 8.32 9.46
N GLY A 117 2.17 8.69 8.18
CA GLY A 117 1.23 8.01 7.29
C GLY A 117 1.79 6.76 6.63
N GLU A 118 3.12 6.56 6.61
CA GLU A 118 3.71 5.43 5.88
C GLU A 118 4.84 4.71 6.64
N LEU A 119 5.94 5.38 7.00
CA LEU A 119 7.12 4.70 7.54
C LEU A 119 6.87 4.04 8.90
N ILE A 120 6.29 4.77 9.84
CA ILE A 120 6.00 4.22 11.18
C ILE A 120 4.99 3.08 11.09
N PRO A 121 3.84 3.20 10.39
CA PRO A 121 2.89 2.11 10.23
C PRO A 121 3.49 0.86 9.58
N LYS A 122 4.32 1.02 8.55
CA LYS A 122 5.02 -0.11 7.90
C LYS A 122 5.98 -0.81 8.85
N GLN A 123 6.73 -0.07 9.68
CA GLN A 123 7.60 -0.69 10.69
C GLN A 123 6.83 -1.46 11.77
N LEU A 124 5.67 -0.94 12.19
CA LEU A 124 4.79 -1.64 13.13
C LEU A 124 4.23 -2.92 12.52
N ALA A 125 3.84 -2.87 11.24
CA ALA A 125 3.35 -4.02 10.49
C ALA A 125 4.40 -5.14 10.41
N LEU A 126 5.66 -4.81 10.13
CA LEU A 126 6.74 -5.81 10.06
C LEU A 126 6.99 -6.52 11.40
N ARG A 127 6.80 -5.84 12.52
CA ARG A 127 7.03 -6.43 13.85
C ARG A 127 5.96 -7.43 14.26
N ASN A 128 4.73 -7.28 13.77
CA ASN A 128 3.58 -8.08 14.17
C ASN A 128 2.67 -8.39 12.98
N ALA A 129 3.23 -8.84 11.86
CA ALA A 129 2.56 -8.94 10.57
C ALA A 129 1.28 -9.77 10.64
N GLU A 130 1.31 -10.96 11.25
CA GLU A 130 0.15 -11.85 11.31
C GLU A 130 -0.99 -11.28 12.15
N THR A 131 -0.65 -10.67 13.30
CA THR A 131 -1.66 -10.09 14.19
C THR A 131 -2.35 -8.91 13.52
N ILE A 132 -1.57 -8.02 12.92
CA ILE A 132 -2.09 -6.85 12.22
C ILE A 132 -2.88 -7.28 10.98
N ALA A 133 -2.36 -8.24 10.19
CA ALA A 133 -3.06 -8.79 9.03
C ALA A 133 -4.46 -9.32 9.41
N MET A 134 -4.57 -10.07 10.50
CA MET A 134 -5.86 -10.57 10.98
C MET A 134 -6.82 -9.46 11.43
N ILE A 135 -6.31 -8.36 11.99
CA ILE A 135 -7.14 -7.21 12.42
C ILE A 135 -7.65 -6.44 11.20
N VAL A 136 -6.76 -6.12 10.25
CA VAL A 136 -7.10 -5.29 9.10
C VAL A 136 -7.86 -6.03 8.00
N ALA A 137 -7.80 -7.37 7.98
CA ALA A 137 -8.40 -8.20 6.94
C ALA A 137 -9.92 -8.00 6.79
N GLY A 138 -10.63 -7.75 7.88
CA GLY A 138 -12.07 -7.48 7.84
C GLY A 138 -12.41 -6.20 7.08
N PRO A 139 -11.98 -5.03 7.57
CA PRO A 139 -12.18 -3.74 6.88
C PRO A 139 -11.64 -3.75 5.45
N MET A 140 -10.45 -4.30 5.21
CA MET A 140 -9.84 -4.34 3.88
C MET A 140 -10.60 -5.23 2.90
N SER A 141 -11.16 -6.35 3.34
CA SER A 141 -12.00 -7.21 2.51
C SER A 141 -13.30 -6.52 2.05
N ILE A 142 -13.88 -5.67 2.89
CA ILE A 142 -15.07 -4.87 2.53
C ILE A 142 -14.66 -3.79 1.52
N LEU A 143 -13.57 -3.09 1.80
CA LEU A 143 -13.08 -2.01 0.95
C LEU A 143 -12.67 -2.53 -0.44
N SER A 144 -11.94 -3.64 -0.52
CA SER A 144 -11.55 -4.27 -1.78
C SER A 144 -12.76 -4.61 -2.66
N LYS A 145 -13.84 -5.11 -2.07
CA LYS A 145 -15.09 -5.36 -2.79
C LYS A 145 -15.77 -4.07 -3.26
N ALA A 146 -15.76 -3.03 -2.44
CA ALA A 146 -16.38 -1.75 -2.78
C ALA A 146 -15.61 -1.02 -3.89
N THR A 147 -14.28 -1.13 -3.89
CA THR A 147 -13.40 -0.48 -4.89
C THR A 147 -13.16 -1.34 -6.13
N ALA A 148 -13.59 -2.60 -6.16
CA ALA A 148 -13.39 -3.53 -7.27
C ALA A 148 -13.72 -2.96 -8.66
N PRO A 149 -14.83 -2.22 -8.90
CA PRO A 149 -15.12 -1.66 -10.21
C PRO A 149 -14.09 -0.59 -10.63
N VAL A 150 -13.57 0.19 -9.68
CA VAL A 150 -12.54 1.21 -9.94
C VAL A 150 -11.19 0.56 -10.23
N VAL A 151 -10.82 -0.45 -9.43
CA VAL A 151 -9.60 -1.24 -9.62
C VAL A 151 -9.63 -1.90 -11.00
N TYR A 152 -10.74 -2.56 -11.35
CA TYR A 152 -10.90 -3.17 -12.68
C TYR A 152 -10.70 -2.17 -13.82
N LEU A 153 -11.25 -0.95 -13.70
CA LEU A 153 -11.05 0.12 -14.69
C LEU A 153 -9.57 0.46 -14.86
N PHE A 154 -8.83 0.59 -13.75
CA PHE A 154 -7.39 0.89 -13.78
C PHE A 154 -6.57 -0.25 -14.37
N GLU A 155 -6.86 -1.50 -14.02
CA GLU A 155 -6.21 -2.68 -14.58
C GLU A 155 -6.47 -2.81 -16.08
N MET A 156 -7.69 -2.54 -16.52
CA MET A 156 -8.03 -2.54 -17.95
C MET A 156 -7.27 -1.44 -18.70
N SER A 157 -7.15 -0.24 -18.10
CA SER A 157 -6.37 0.87 -18.66
C SER A 157 -4.88 0.53 -18.74
N ALA A 158 -4.32 -0.07 -17.69
CA ALA A 158 -2.93 -0.50 -17.65
C ALA A 158 -2.65 -1.57 -18.71
N ARG A 159 -3.52 -2.59 -18.85
CA ARG A 159 -3.42 -3.61 -19.91
C ARG A 159 -3.48 -3.02 -21.29
N LEU A 160 -4.35 -2.02 -21.51
CA LEU A 160 -4.43 -1.33 -22.80
C LEU A 160 -3.11 -0.63 -23.13
N LEU A 161 -2.53 0.10 -22.19
CA LEU A 161 -1.25 0.78 -22.36
C LEU A 161 -0.10 -0.21 -22.61
N LEU A 162 -0.04 -1.31 -21.86
CA LEU A 162 0.96 -2.36 -22.09
C LEU A 162 0.84 -2.98 -23.47
N ARG A 163 -0.40 -3.18 -23.99
CA ARG A 163 -0.63 -3.61 -25.38
C ARG A 163 -0.11 -2.62 -26.41
N MET A 164 -0.35 -1.32 -26.18
CA MET A 164 0.14 -0.27 -27.08
C MET A 164 1.67 -0.19 -27.11
N LEU A 165 2.34 -0.54 -25.99
CA LEU A 165 3.81 -0.60 -25.88
C LEU A 165 4.40 -1.92 -26.42
N GLY A 166 3.57 -2.84 -26.94
CA GLY A 166 4.03 -4.14 -27.42
C GLY A 166 4.47 -5.11 -26.31
N MET A 167 4.18 -4.79 -25.05
CA MET A 167 4.54 -5.57 -23.86
C MET A 167 3.44 -6.55 -23.45
N VAL A 168 2.70 -7.10 -24.40
CA VAL A 168 1.75 -8.18 -24.11
C VAL A 168 2.57 -9.45 -23.94
N GLY A 169 3.02 -9.69 -22.72
CA GLY A 169 3.47 -11.02 -22.31
C GLY A 169 2.28 -11.98 -22.36
N SER A 170 2.52 -13.18 -22.82
CA SER A 170 1.58 -14.27 -22.65
C SER A 170 1.31 -14.42 -21.14
N ASP A 171 0.05 -14.33 -20.72
CA ASP A 171 -0.42 -14.65 -19.37
C ASP A 171 -0.35 -16.18 -19.07
N SER A 172 0.53 -16.88 -19.75
CA SER A 172 0.94 -18.23 -19.37
C SER A 172 2.14 -18.07 -18.43
N GLU A 173 1.92 -18.24 -17.12
CA GLU A 173 2.94 -18.80 -16.24
C GLU A 173 3.32 -20.19 -16.80
N GLU A 174 3.94 -20.24 -17.97
CA GLU A 174 4.68 -21.42 -18.36
C GLU A 174 5.88 -21.48 -17.42
N VAL A 175 5.71 -22.27 -16.36
CA VAL A 175 6.81 -22.66 -15.50
C VAL A 175 7.90 -23.19 -16.42
N THR A 176 8.98 -22.45 -16.57
CA THR A 176 10.06 -22.84 -17.45
C THR A 176 10.76 -24.06 -16.87
N GLU A 177 11.23 -24.95 -17.71
CA GLU A 177 12.01 -26.14 -17.29
C GLU A 177 13.17 -25.75 -16.37
N ALA A 178 13.78 -24.58 -16.61
CA ALA A 178 14.83 -24.02 -15.75
C ALA A 178 14.32 -23.66 -14.34
N GLU A 179 13.08 -23.18 -14.21
CA GLU A 179 12.48 -22.83 -12.93
C GLU A 179 12.10 -24.07 -12.12
N VAL A 180 11.62 -25.12 -12.79
CA VAL A 180 11.41 -26.45 -12.17
C VAL A 180 12.71 -27.01 -11.64
N HIS A 181 13.79 -26.98 -12.44
CA HIS A 181 15.10 -27.44 -12.01
C HIS A 181 15.67 -26.62 -10.85
N ALA A 182 15.46 -25.30 -10.83
CA ALA A 182 15.91 -24.45 -9.72
C ALA A 182 15.18 -24.79 -8.41
N VAL A 183 13.86 -24.99 -8.44
CA VAL A 183 13.05 -25.37 -7.27
C VAL A 183 13.43 -26.78 -6.77
N LEU A 184 13.69 -27.72 -7.67
CA LEU A 184 14.13 -29.05 -7.32
C LEU A 184 15.54 -29.05 -6.69
N ALA A 185 16.46 -28.23 -7.21
CA ALA A 185 17.80 -28.06 -6.65
C ALA A 185 17.77 -27.45 -5.25
N GLU A 186 16.95 -26.41 -5.03
CA GLU A 186 16.74 -25.79 -3.72
C GLU A 186 16.10 -26.75 -2.71
N GLY A 187 15.16 -27.58 -3.18
CA GLY A 187 14.54 -28.64 -2.37
C GLY A 187 15.54 -29.73 -1.96
N ALA A 188 16.48 -30.09 -2.85
CA ALA A 188 17.55 -31.04 -2.56
C ALA A 188 18.59 -30.47 -1.58
N GLU A 189 18.96 -29.19 -1.71
CA GLU A 189 19.87 -28.50 -0.77
C GLU A 189 19.26 -28.33 0.62
N SER A 190 17.95 -28.09 0.70
CA SER A 190 17.22 -27.96 1.97
C SER A 190 16.91 -29.30 2.64
N GLY A 191 17.28 -30.44 2.02
CA GLY A 191 17.08 -31.79 2.57
C GLY A 191 15.62 -32.26 2.53
N VAL A 192 14.77 -31.64 1.72
CA VAL A 192 13.38 -32.05 1.53
C VAL A 192 13.27 -33.23 0.56
N PHE A 193 14.26 -33.38 -0.36
CA PHE A 193 14.37 -34.50 -1.28
C PHE A 193 15.71 -35.24 -1.10
N GLU A 194 15.70 -36.57 -1.22
CA GLU A 194 16.95 -37.34 -1.33
C GLU A 194 17.57 -37.11 -2.71
N LYS A 195 18.93 -37.04 -2.76
CA LYS A 195 19.67 -36.82 -4.01
C LYS A 195 19.42 -37.87 -5.10
N SER A 196 18.86 -39.03 -4.73
CA SER A 196 18.53 -40.14 -5.63
C SER A 196 17.23 -39.97 -6.41
N GLU A 197 16.42 -38.97 -6.11
CA GLU A 197 15.14 -38.69 -6.81
C GLU A 197 15.31 -37.69 -7.99
N HIS A 198 16.55 -37.30 -8.29
CA HIS A 198 16.89 -36.28 -9.28
C HIS A 198 17.38 -36.86 -10.63
N GLU A 199 17.55 -38.19 -10.76
CA GLU A 199 17.86 -38.91 -12.01
C GLU A 199 16.55 -39.53 -12.57
#